data_b003dd0396ee11f616486b3bc9e6452b
#
_entry.id   b003dd0396ee11f616486b3bc9e6452b
#
_cell.length_a   1.000
_cell.length_b   1.000
_cell.length_c   1.000
_cell.angle_alpha   90.00
_cell.angle_beta   90.00
_cell.angle_gamma   90.00
#
_symmetry.space_group_name_H-M   'P 1'
#
loop_
_entity.id
_entity.type
_entity.pdbx_description
1 polymer ?
#
loop_
_entity_poly.entity_id
_entity_poly.type
_entity_poly.pdbx_seq_one_letter_code
_entity_poly.pdbx_strand_id
1 'polypeptide(L)'
;GISCWLGSVENSQPLGVAFSDAMSKPIVGGTVVGLILGDVVTGVTIGAAVQAMYLGQVLIGGVATADMAFVSYPSIALAMLAGADANVAVTLAATVGVLGAALFTGYEILASVFYQLGDKYIAENNIKKMKIAYMVLPPITSFILRFGITFTIVMLGSNYAATLLAAIPQIVLHIAGVLGGVLPAVGISILITYTLKDYKFIIFFLIGMICITFLNLNMVATAVTGTCLAVMYYMYTANNNNNNQVESINQNIEEEDELQ
;
A
#
# COMPACT_ATOMS: atom_id res chain seq x y z
N GLY A 1 17.06 -7.86 -3.13
CA GLY A 1 17.00 -8.49 -1.79
C GLY A 1 17.13 -7.45 -0.68
N ILE A 2 18.23 -6.68 -0.62
CA ILE A 2 18.44 -5.68 0.45
C ILE A 2 17.32 -4.65 0.50
N SER A 3 16.92 -4.09 -0.63
CA SER A 3 15.83 -3.11 -0.70
C SER A 3 14.49 -3.69 -0.27
N CYS A 4 14.22 -4.96 -0.58
CA CYS A 4 13.03 -5.67 -0.13
C CYS A 4 13.02 -5.83 1.40
N TRP A 5 14.15 -6.12 2.01
CA TRP A 5 14.29 -6.19 3.47
C TRP A 5 14.13 -4.81 4.13
N LEU A 6 14.73 -3.76 3.55
CA LEU A 6 14.57 -2.39 4.05
C LEU A 6 13.12 -1.88 3.98
N GLY A 7 12.34 -2.36 3.02
CA GLY A 7 10.91 -2.08 2.90
C GLY A 7 10.01 -2.93 3.82
N SER A 8 10.56 -3.84 4.63
CA SER A 8 9.76 -4.61 5.57
C SER A 8 9.42 -3.81 6.82
N VAL A 9 8.12 -3.58 7.04
CA VAL A 9 7.61 -2.76 8.16
C VAL A 9 7.64 -3.48 9.50
N GLU A 10 7.81 -4.81 9.47
CA GLU A 10 7.65 -5.71 10.62
C GLU A 10 8.74 -5.61 11.68
N ASN A 11 9.87 -5.02 11.34
CA ASN A 11 11.03 -4.99 12.22
C ASN A 11 11.31 -3.58 12.70
N SER A 12 11.88 -3.49 13.91
CA SER A 12 12.55 -2.28 14.40
C SER A 12 13.72 -1.93 13.47
N GLN A 13 13.40 -1.35 12.32
CA GLN A 13 14.38 -0.96 11.34
C GLN A 13 15.28 0.16 11.92
N PRO A 14 16.58 0.13 11.66
CA PRO A 14 17.50 1.14 12.15
C PRO A 14 17.16 2.57 11.67
N LEU A 15 16.41 2.68 10.57
CA LEU A 15 16.00 3.96 9.97
C LEU A 15 14.56 4.37 10.32
N GLY A 16 13.85 3.59 11.15
CA GLY A 16 12.51 3.87 11.62
C GLY A 16 11.39 3.38 10.70
N VAL A 17 10.19 3.29 11.26
CA VAL A 17 8.99 2.75 10.59
C VAL A 17 8.60 3.57 9.36
N ALA A 18 8.69 4.90 9.43
CA ALA A 18 8.33 5.77 8.30
C ALA A 18 9.21 5.53 7.06
N PHE A 19 10.50 5.28 7.25
CA PHE A 19 11.41 4.95 6.16
C PHE A 19 11.06 3.58 5.54
N SER A 20 10.82 2.57 6.38
CA SER A 20 10.43 1.23 5.92
C SER A 20 9.10 1.24 5.17
N ASP A 21 8.10 1.99 5.68
CA ASP A 21 6.83 2.14 4.98
C ASP A 21 6.99 2.82 3.62
N ALA A 22 7.76 3.89 3.54
CA ALA A 22 8.06 4.55 2.27
C ALA A 22 8.75 3.60 1.28
N MET A 23 9.75 2.85 1.75
CA MET A 23 10.47 1.87 0.93
C MET A 23 9.61 0.68 0.52
N SER A 24 8.55 0.34 1.24
CA SER A 24 7.63 -0.74 0.86
C SER A 24 6.75 -0.38 -0.35
N LYS A 25 6.53 0.91 -0.61
CA LYS A 25 5.60 1.36 -1.66
C LYS A 25 6.09 0.96 -3.06
N PRO A 26 5.22 0.39 -3.91
CA PRO A 26 5.59 -0.06 -5.25
C PRO A 26 6.18 1.03 -6.15
N ILE A 27 5.75 2.28 -6.03
CA ILE A 27 6.31 3.39 -6.80
C ILE A 27 7.78 3.65 -6.42
N VAL A 28 8.12 3.55 -5.15
CA VAL A 28 9.51 3.69 -4.66
C VAL A 28 10.32 2.46 -5.05
N GLY A 29 9.76 1.26 -4.86
CA GLY A 29 10.37 0.01 -5.30
C GLY A 29 10.66 -0.01 -6.80
N GLY A 30 9.71 0.43 -7.63
CA GLY A 30 9.87 0.56 -9.07
C GLY A 30 10.97 1.55 -9.45
N THR A 31 11.04 2.68 -8.76
CA THR A 31 12.12 3.66 -8.96
C THR A 31 13.49 3.05 -8.65
N VAL A 32 13.62 2.37 -7.50
CA VAL A 32 14.89 1.72 -7.10
C VAL A 32 15.27 0.61 -8.07
N VAL A 33 14.34 -0.23 -8.48
CA VAL A 33 14.58 -1.31 -9.45
C VAL A 33 14.95 -0.72 -10.81
N GLY A 34 14.25 0.32 -11.27
CA GLY A 34 14.54 1.02 -12.52
C GLY A 34 15.93 1.65 -12.54
N LEU A 35 16.38 2.25 -11.42
CA LEU A 35 17.74 2.76 -11.27
C LEU A 35 18.78 1.64 -11.38
N ILE A 36 18.53 0.49 -10.76
CA ILE A 36 19.46 -0.65 -10.81
C ILE A 36 19.54 -1.27 -12.21
N LEU A 37 18.40 -1.35 -12.92
CA LEU A 37 18.33 -1.95 -14.25
C LEU A 37 18.61 -0.96 -15.39
N GLY A 38 18.75 0.35 -15.10
CA GLY A 38 19.09 1.38 -16.07
C GLY A 38 17.89 1.96 -16.84
N ASP A 39 16.66 1.62 -16.46
CA ASP A 39 15.42 2.17 -17.04
C ASP A 39 14.46 2.63 -15.95
N VAL A 40 14.65 3.86 -15.49
CA VAL A 40 13.87 4.47 -14.41
C VAL A 40 12.43 4.74 -14.85
N VAL A 41 12.23 5.11 -16.11
CA VAL A 41 10.91 5.48 -16.62
C VAL A 41 9.97 4.27 -16.61
N THR A 42 10.44 3.14 -17.13
CA THR A 42 9.68 1.87 -17.09
C THR A 42 9.48 1.41 -15.66
N GLY A 43 10.49 1.49 -14.79
CA GLY A 43 10.40 1.10 -13.39
C GLY A 43 9.35 1.91 -12.63
N VAL A 44 9.31 3.23 -12.80
CA VAL A 44 8.32 4.11 -12.17
C VAL A 44 6.91 3.85 -12.73
N THR A 45 6.78 3.67 -14.04
CA THR A 45 5.48 3.40 -14.69
C THR A 45 4.86 2.10 -14.16
N ILE A 46 5.66 1.03 -14.12
CA ILE A 46 5.22 -0.25 -13.55
C ILE A 46 4.92 -0.10 -12.05
N GLY A 47 5.79 0.57 -11.30
CA GLY A 47 5.59 0.83 -9.87
C GLY A 47 4.31 1.60 -9.58
N ALA A 48 3.97 2.60 -10.39
CA ALA A 48 2.74 3.37 -10.26
C ALA A 48 1.50 2.52 -10.57
N ALA A 49 1.52 1.69 -11.60
CA ALA A 49 0.43 0.79 -11.94
C ALA A 49 0.19 -0.25 -10.82
N VAL A 50 1.26 -0.83 -10.28
CA VAL A 50 1.18 -1.76 -9.15
C VAL A 50 0.70 -1.04 -7.88
N GLN A 51 1.18 0.18 -7.62
CA GLN A 51 0.71 0.99 -6.48
C GLN A 51 -0.80 1.24 -6.56
N ALA A 52 -1.33 1.54 -7.76
CA ALA A 52 -2.75 1.79 -7.94
C ALA A 52 -3.63 0.58 -7.54
N MET A 53 -3.17 -0.64 -7.79
CA MET A 53 -3.86 -1.86 -7.37
C MET A 53 -3.96 -1.98 -5.83
N TYR A 54 -2.94 -1.52 -5.12
CA TYR A 54 -2.84 -1.64 -3.66
C TYR A 54 -3.22 -0.38 -2.88
N LEU A 55 -3.80 0.65 -3.53
CA LEU A 55 -4.24 1.88 -2.85
C LEU A 55 -5.25 1.62 -1.72
N GLY A 56 -6.11 0.63 -1.89
CA GLY A 56 -7.11 0.25 -0.89
C GLY A 56 -6.62 -0.74 0.17
N GLN A 57 -5.34 -1.10 0.17
CA GLN A 57 -4.81 -2.04 1.16
C GLN A 57 -4.72 -1.37 2.52
N VAL A 58 -5.50 -1.87 3.47
CA VAL A 58 -5.49 -1.46 4.87
C VAL A 58 -5.07 -2.65 5.73
N LEU A 59 -4.15 -2.44 6.65
CA LEU A 59 -3.76 -3.43 7.66
C LEU A 59 -4.86 -3.51 8.73
N ILE A 60 -5.75 -4.49 8.62
CA ILE A 60 -6.81 -4.70 9.61
C ILE A 60 -6.35 -5.77 10.59
N GLY A 61 -6.23 -5.39 11.87
CA GLY A 61 -5.82 -6.33 12.93
C GLY A 61 -4.40 -6.88 12.78
N GLY A 62 -3.52 -6.17 12.03
CA GLY A 62 -2.14 -6.60 11.80
C GLY A 62 -1.97 -7.67 10.70
N VAL A 63 -3.06 -8.09 10.06
CA VAL A 63 -3.01 -9.05 8.94
C VAL A 63 -2.91 -8.31 7.62
N ALA A 64 -1.84 -8.55 6.88
CA ALA A 64 -1.66 -8.03 5.54
C ALA A 64 -2.21 -9.01 4.49
N THR A 65 -3.02 -8.51 3.57
CA THR A 65 -3.54 -9.29 2.44
C THR A 65 -2.47 -9.54 1.36
N ALA A 66 -1.45 -8.69 1.32
CA ALA A 66 -0.27 -8.84 0.47
C ALA A 66 0.94 -8.19 1.15
N ASP A 67 2.12 -8.77 0.94
CA ASP A 67 3.37 -8.18 1.41
C ASP A 67 3.87 -7.15 0.40
N MET A 68 3.79 -5.86 0.79
CA MET A 68 4.12 -4.74 -0.09
C MET A 68 5.59 -4.73 -0.55
N ALA A 69 6.52 -5.21 0.28
CA ALA A 69 7.92 -5.29 -0.11
C ALA A 69 8.15 -6.37 -1.18
N PHE A 70 7.45 -7.52 -1.10
CA PHE A 70 7.47 -8.53 -2.15
C PHE A 70 6.73 -8.08 -3.42
N VAL A 71 5.65 -7.31 -3.27
CA VAL A 71 4.99 -6.69 -4.43
C VAL A 71 5.89 -5.70 -5.12
N SER A 72 6.69 -4.93 -4.37
CA SER A 72 7.46 -3.80 -4.90
C SER A 72 8.76 -4.21 -5.59
N TYR A 73 9.49 -5.17 -5.06
CA TYR A 73 10.84 -5.44 -5.55
C TYR A 73 10.94 -6.65 -6.47
N PRO A 74 10.64 -7.88 -6.07
CA PRO A 74 10.82 -9.03 -6.95
C PRO A 74 9.84 -9.04 -8.12
N SER A 75 8.58 -8.61 -7.95
CA SER A 75 7.62 -8.61 -9.04
C SER A 75 7.95 -7.58 -10.12
N ILE A 76 8.31 -6.34 -9.72
CA ILE A 76 8.68 -5.30 -10.66
C ILE A 76 9.99 -5.66 -11.36
N ALA A 77 10.99 -6.19 -10.61
CA ALA A 77 12.23 -6.66 -11.20
C ALA A 77 12.01 -7.75 -12.26
N LEU A 78 11.16 -8.74 -11.96
CA LEU A 78 10.80 -9.78 -12.91
C LEU A 78 10.08 -9.21 -14.15
N ALA A 79 9.13 -8.31 -13.97
CA ALA A 79 8.41 -7.70 -15.07
C ALA A 79 9.35 -6.91 -16.00
N MET A 80 10.25 -6.10 -15.43
CA MET A 80 11.24 -5.35 -16.21
C MET A 80 12.21 -6.27 -16.95
N LEU A 81 12.76 -7.29 -16.29
CA LEU A 81 13.68 -8.26 -16.88
C LEU A 81 13.03 -9.08 -17.99
N ALA A 82 11.73 -9.32 -17.88
CA ALA A 82 10.94 -10.03 -18.88
C ALA A 82 10.49 -9.13 -20.05
N GLY A 83 10.70 -7.82 -19.98
CA GLY A 83 10.19 -6.86 -20.97
C GLY A 83 8.66 -6.78 -20.97
N ALA A 84 8.01 -7.10 -19.85
CA ALA A 84 6.57 -7.09 -19.70
C ALA A 84 6.02 -5.66 -19.62
N ASP A 85 4.83 -5.46 -20.15
CA ASP A 85 4.12 -4.19 -19.98
C ASP A 85 3.58 -4.01 -18.56
N ALA A 86 3.06 -2.82 -18.23
CA ALA A 86 2.56 -2.48 -16.91
C ALA A 86 1.39 -3.39 -16.46
N ASN A 87 0.52 -3.84 -17.37
CA ASN A 87 -0.63 -4.68 -17.04
C ASN A 87 -0.21 -6.10 -16.65
N VAL A 88 0.73 -6.67 -17.36
CA VAL A 88 1.33 -7.97 -17.02
C VAL A 88 2.09 -7.86 -15.70
N ALA A 89 2.80 -6.76 -15.47
CA ALA A 89 3.49 -6.48 -14.21
C ALA A 89 2.53 -6.42 -13.01
N VAL A 90 1.37 -5.80 -13.14
CA VAL A 90 0.31 -5.75 -12.09
C VAL A 90 -0.16 -7.17 -11.76
N THR A 91 -0.37 -8.02 -12.76
CA THR A 91 -0.78 -9.42 -12.53
C THR A 91 0.31 -10.24 -11.83
N LEU A 92 1.57 -10.06 -12.25
CA LEU A 92 2.72 -10.68 -11.56
C LEU A 92 2.81 -10.18 -10.11
N ALA A 93 2.60 -8.89 -9.88
CA ALA A 93 2.61 -8.31 -8.54
C ALA A 93 1.49 -8.88 -7.65
N ALA A 94 0.30 -9.14 -8.21
CA ALA A 94 -0.78 -9.78 -7.47
C ALA A 94 -0.39 -11.19 -7.00
N THR A 95 0.16 -12.02 -7.89
CA THR A 95 0.57 -13.39 -7.55
C THR A 95 1.73 -13.44 -6.57
N VAL A 96 2.75 -12.62 -6.78
CA VAL A 96 3.90 -12.50 -5.87
C VAL A 96 3.47 -11.92 -4.53
N GLY A 97 2.53 -10.98 -4.52
CA GLY A 97 1.98 -10.39 -3.30
C GLY A 97 1.28 -11.42 -2.40
N VAL A 98 0.50 -12.33 -2.98
CA VAL A 98 -0.14 -13.43 -2.23
C VAL A 98 0.89 -14.39 -1.64
N LEU A 99 1.91 -14.76 -2.41
CA LEU A 99 3.02 -15.56 -1.91
C LEU A 99 3.77 -14.83 -0.78
N GLY A 100 3.96 -13.52 -0.95
CA GLY A 100 4.56 -12.66 0.09
C GLY A 100 3.75 -12.64 1.37
N ALA A 101 2.42 -12.60 1.30
CA ALA A 101 1.54 -12.66 2.47
C ALA A 101 1.69 -13.98 3.24
N ALA A 102 1.81 -15.11 2.53
CA ALA A 102 2.07 -16.40 3.16
C ALA A 102 3.44 -16.43 3.87
N LEU A 103 4.46 -15.84 3.24
CA LEU A 103 5.80 -15.70 3.84
C LEU A 103 5.80 -14.77 5.06
N PHE A 104 5.04 -13.68 5.00
CA PHE A 104 4.82 -12.77 6.12
C PHE A 104 4.22 -13.51 7.31
N THR A 105 3.13 -14.26 7.11
CA THR A 105 2.51 -15.06 8.16
C THR A 105 3.47 -16.09 8.74
N GLY A 106 4.26 -16.77 7.90
CA GLY A 106 5.31 -17.69 8.34
C GLY A 106 6.38 -17.01 9.19
N TYR A 107 6.80 -15.80 8.80
CA TYR A 107 7.73 -14.99 9.58
C TYR A 107 7.15 -14.59 10.94
N GLU A 108 5.88 -14.16 11.02
CA GLU A 108 5.21 -13.79 12.27
C GLU A 108 5.16 -14.96 13.26
N ILE A 109 4.93 -16.18 12.76
CA ILE A 109 4.99 -17.39 13.60
C ILE A 109 6.39 -17.59 14.18
N LEU A 110 7.44 -17.41 13.37
CA LEU A 110 8.82 -17.50 13.86
C LEU A 110 9.17 -16.38 14.84
N ALA A 111 8.73 -15.15 14.54
CA ALA A 111 8.97 -13.99 15.38
C ALA A 111 8.31 -14.14 16.77
N SER A 112 7.13 -14.78 16.84
CA SER A 112 6.44 -15.03 18.11
C SER A 112 7.29 -15.84 19.11
N VAL A 113 8.12 -16.76 18.60
CA VAL A 113 9.06 -17.52 19.44
C VAL A 113 10.14 -16.61 20.04
N PHE A 114 10.63 -15.65 19.26
CA PHE A 114 11.62 -14.68 19.75
C PHE A 114 11.03 -13.73 20.79
N TYR A 115 9.77 -13.34 20.63
CA TYR A 115 9.06 -12.50 21.59
C TYR A 115 8.83 -13.25 22.90
N GLN A 116 8.39 -14.51 22.86
CA GLN A 116 8.28 -15.36 24.07
C GLN A 116 9.62 -15.53 24.79
N LEU A 117 10.71 -15.69 24.04
CA LEU A 117 12.05 -15.76 24.60
C LEU A 117 12.46 -14.43 25.25
N GLY A 118 12.07 -13.31 24.63
CA GLY A 118 12.27 -11.97 25.18
C GLY A 118 11.54 -11.78 26.52
N ASP A 119 10.27 -12.20 26.60
CA ASP A 119 9.46 -12.12 27.81
C ASP A 119 10.09 -12.93 28.98
N LYS A 120 10.62 -14.12 28.66
CA LYS A 120 11.37 -14.91 29.64
C LYS A 120 12.59 -14.14 30.17
N TYR A 121 13.35 -13.49 29.30
CA TYR A 121 14.53 -12.70 29.74
C TYR A 121 14.15 -11.44 30.52
N ILE A 122 12.96 -10.87 30.30
CA ILE A 122 12.40 -9.82 31.15
C ILE A 122 12.14 -10.36 32.55
N ALA A 123 11.51 -11.53 32.70
CA ALA A 123 11.27 -12.17 33.98
C ALA A 123 12.57 -12.51 34.73
N GLU A 124 13.63 -12.83 34.01
CA GLU A 124 14.99 -13.07 34.55
C GLU A 124 15.78 -11.79 34.82
N ASN A 125 15.19 -10.60 34.58
CA ASN A 125 15.81 -9.29 34.70
C ASN A 125 17.13 -9.14 33.88
N ASN A 126 17.22 -9.85 32.75
CA ASN A 126 18.41 -9.88 31.90
C ASN A 126 18.22 -8.98 30.65
N ILE A 127 18.46 -7.68 30.85
CA ILE A 127 18.25 -6.65 29.81
C ILE A 127 19.08 -6.91 28.54
N LYS A 128 20.30 -7.48 28.68
CA LYS A 128 21.16 -7.73 27.51
C LYS A 128 20.55 -8.79 26.60
N LYS A 129 20.12 -9.93 27.15
CA LYS A 129 19.49 -11.00 26.40
C LYS A 129 18.12 -10.60 25.86
N MET A 130 17.36 -9.81 26.61
CA MET A 130 16.10 -9.24 26.16
C MET A 130 16.30 -8.39 24.90
N LYS A 131 17.28 -7.48 24.88
CA LYS A 131 17.60 -6.65 23.70
C LYS A 131 17.97 -7.51 22.48
N ILE A 132 18.72 -8.60 22.67
CA ILE A 132 19.05 -9.50 21.58
C ILE A 132 17.80 -10.18 21.02
N ALA A 133 16.90 -10.67 21.89
CA ALA A 133 15.68 -11.37 21.49
C ALA A 133 14.71 -10.46 20.71
N TYR A 134 14.54 -9.21 21.12
CA TYR A 134 13.61 -8.28 20.49
C TYR A 134 14.20 -7.45 19.34
N MET A 135 15.48 -7.05 19.42
CA MET A 135 16.05 -6.08 18.46
C MET A 135 17.01 -6.71 17.45
N VAL A 136 17.55 -7.91 17.71
CA VAL A 136 18.58 -8.51 16.86
C VAL A 136 18.05 -9.74 16.12
N LEU A 137 17.36 -10.65 16.81
CA LEU A 137 16.89 -11.90 16.20
C LEU A 137 15.82 -11.66 15.10
N PRO A 138 14.76 -10.87 15.32
CA PRO A 138 13.73 -10.67 14.32
C PRO A 138 14.27 -10.02 13.03
N PRO A 139 15.07 -8.90 13.06
CA PRO A 139 15.62 -8.31 11.85
C PRO A 139 16.56 -9.25 11.07
N ILE A 140 17.39 -10.04 11.75
CA ILE A 140 18.29 -11.00 11.09
C ILE A 140 17.48 -12.11 10.39
N THR A 141 16.49 -12.65 11.06
CA THR A 141 15.62 -13.70 10.48
C THR A 141 14.85 -13.17 9.28
N SER A 142 14.29 -11.98 9.39
CA SER A 142 13.62 -11.29 8.28
C SER A 142 14.60 -11.03 7.12
N PHE A 143 15.83 -10.62 7.40
CA PHE A 143 16.85 -10.41 6.37
C PHE A 143 17.13 -11.70 5.61
N ILE A 144 17.39 -12.79 6.31
CA ILE A 144 17.71 -14.09 5.68
C ILE A 144 16.56 -14.57 4.80
N LEU A 145 15.33 -14.50 5.30
CA LEU A 145 14.15 -14.94 4.55
C LEU A 145 13.89 -14.04 3.33
N ARG A 146 13.82 -12.73 3.53
CA ARG A 146 13.47 -11.79 2.45
C ARG A 146 14.56 -11.65 1.43
N PHE A 147 15.82 -11.51 1.86
CA PHE A 147 16.95 -11.45 0.95
C PHE A 147 17.09 -12.77 0.18
N GLY A 148 17.07 -13.92 0.87
CA GLY A 148 17.25 -15.22 0.25
C GLY A 148 16.18 -15.51 -0.80
N ILE A 149 14.90 -15.32 -0.45
CA ILE A 149 13.79 -15.59 -1.37
C ILE A 149 13.78 -14.60 -2.54
N THR A 150 13.91 -13.30 -2.28
CA THR A 150 13.96 -12.28 -3.35
C THR A 150 15.15 -12.50 -4.28
N PHE A 151 16.33 -12.84 -3.73
CA PHE A 151 17.51 -13.13 -4.51
C PHE A 151 17.28 -14.34 -5.41
N THR A 152 16.73 -15.41 -4.88
CA THR A 152 16.41 -16.63 -5.63
C THR A 152 15.40 -16.37 -6.74
N ILE A 153 14.32 -15.64 -6.44
CA ILE A 153 13.28 -15.29 -7.43
C ILE A 153 13.89 -14.47 -8.58
N VAL A 154 14.70 -13.45 -8.28
CA VAL A 154 15.27 -12.58 -9.32
C VAL A 154 16.38 -13.31 -10.09
N MET A 155 17.23 -14.09 -9.43
CA MET A 155 18.31 -14.87 -10.09
C MET A 155 17.75 -15.94 -11.03
N LEU A 156 16.78 -16.72 -10.58
CA LEU A 156 16.13 -17.72 -11.42
C LEU A 156 15.28 -17.06 -12.50
N GLY A 157 14.52 -16.00 -12.11
CA GLY A 157 13.69 -15.27 -13.04
C GLY A 157 14.48 -14.59 -14.15
N SER A 158 15.63 -13.99 -13.87
CA SER A 158 16.46 -13.32 -14.87
C SER A 158 16.92 -14.26 -16.00
N ASN A 159 17.20 -15.52 -15.68
CA ASN A 159 17.66 -16.51 -16.66
C ASN A 159 16.52 -17.12 -17.49
N TYR A 160 15.33 -17.18 -16.92
CA TYR A 160 14.19 -17.89 -17.53
C TYR A 160 12.99 -16.99 -17.82
N ALA A 161 13.00 -15.71 -17.45
CA ALA A 161 11.85 -14.81 -17.57
C ALA A 161 11.34 -14.72 -19.02
N ALA A 162 12.25 -14.49 -19.97
CA ALA A 162 11.87 -14.43 -21.40
C ALA A 162 11.36 -15.79 -21.93
N THR A 163 11.99 -16.88 -21.51
CA THR A 163 11.59 -18.24 -21.91
C THR A 163 10.23 -18.63 -21.29
N LEU A 164 10.02 -18.26 -20.03
CA LEU A 164 8.76 -18.49 -19.33
C LEU A 164 7.62 -17.68 -19.96
N LEU A 165 7.85 -16.41 -20.27
CA LEU A 165 6.88 -15.58 -20.98
C LEU A 165 6.54 -16.12 -22.36
N ALA A 166 7.55 -16.57 -23.13
CA ALA A 166 7.36 -17.19 -24.44
C ALA A 166 6.62 -18.55 -24.37
N ALA A 167 6.73 -19.25 -23.25
CA ALA A 167 6.02 -20.53 -23.02
C ALA A 167 4.57 -20.33 -22.57
N ILE A 168 4.19 -19.13 -22.12
CA ILE A 168 2.81 -18.83 -21.71
C ILE A 168 1.94 -18.64 -22.95
N PRO A 169 0.81 -19.36 -23.08
CA PRO A 169 -0.12 -19.17 -24.19
C PRO A 169 -0.62 -17.72 -24.25
N GLN A 170 -0.77 -17.19 -25.46
CA GLN A 170 -1.22 -15.81 -25.66
C GLN A 170 -2.56 -15.49 -24.97
N ILE A 171 -3.46 -16.47 -24.85
CA ILE A 171 -4.74 -16.32 -24.16
C ILE A 171 -4.54 -16.02 -22.67
N VAL A 172 -3.53 -16.64 -22.04
CA VAL A 172 -3.20 -16.40 -20.62
C VAL A 172 -2.62 -15.00 -20.45
N LEU A 173 -1.73 -14.55 -21.34
CA LEU A 173 -1.20 -13.19 -21.36
C LEU A 173 -2.32 -12.15 -21.57
N HIS A 174 -3.28 -12.45 -22.44
CA HIS A 174 -4.44 -11.57 -22.66
C HIS A 174 -5.30 -11.48 -21.39
N ILE A 175 -5.61 -12.61 -20.75
CA ILE A 175 -6.34 -12.63 -19.47
C ILE A 175 -5.58 -11.86 -18.40
N ALA A 176 -4.26 -12.07 -18.29
CA ALA A 176 -3.41 -11.34 -17.37
C ALA A 176 -3.42 -9.82 -17.63
N GLY A 177 -3.39 -9.41 -18.90
CA GLY A 177 -3.50 -8.00 -19.28
C GLY A 177 -4.83 -7.37 -18.87
N VAL A 178 -5.95 -8.09 -19.09
CA VAL A 178 -7.28 -7.63 -18.66
C VAL A 178 -7.37 -7.54 -17.13
N LEU A 179 -6.89 -8.54 -16.41
CA LEU A 179 -6.86 -8.53 -14.95
C LEU A 179 -5.99 -7.38 -14.43
N GLY A 180 -4.81 -7.15 -15.03
CA GLY A 180 -3.92 -6.05 -14.69
C GLY A 180 -4.57 -4.68 -14.85
N GLY A 181 -5.47 -4.50 -15.83
CA GLY A 181 -6.26 -3.28 -15.99
C GLY A 181 -7.41 -3.13 -14.99
N VAL A 182 -8.02 -4.25 -14.55
CA VAL A 182 -9.15 -4.25 -13.62
C VAL A 182 -8.71 -4.12 -12.16
N LEU A 183 -7.61 -4.75 -11.77
CA LEU A 183 -7.14 -4.76 -10.39
C LEU A 183 -6.91 -3.36 -9.78
N PRO A 184 -6.33 -2.37 -10.49
CA PRO A 184 -6.24 -1.00 -9.97
C PRO A 184 -7.61 -0.37 -9.70
N ALA A 185 -8.61 -0.63 -10.54
CA ALA A 185 -9.98 -0.15 -10.32
C ALA A 185 -10.60 -0.75 -9.06
N VAL A 186 -10.33 -2.03 -8.78
CA VAL A 186 -10.74 -2.68 -7.53
C VAL A 186 -10.05 -2.04 -6.34
N GLY A 187 -8.73 -1.78 -6.41
CA GLY A 187 -7.98 -1.09 -5.35
C GLY A 187 -8.52 0.29 -5.04
N ILE A 188 -8.83 1.09 -6.05
CA ILE A 188 -9.47 2.41 -5.90
C ILE A 188 -10.87 2.28 -5.29
N SER A 189 -11.67 1.29 -5.71
CA SER A 189 -13.01 1.06 -5.17
C SER A 189 -12.97 0.72 -3.67
N ILE A 190 -12.02 -0.10 -3.25
CA ILE A 190 -11.78 -0.43 -1.85
C ILE A 190 -11.39 0.83 -1.07
N LEU A 191 -10.46 1.64 -1.58
CA LEU A 191 -10.05 2.91 -0.97
C LEU A 191 -11.26 3.85 -0.78
N ILE A 192 -12.09 4.00 -1.81
CA ILE A 192 -13.31 4.81 -1.74
C ILE A 192 -14.24 4.29 -0.64
N THR A 193 -14.45 2.98 -0.56
CA THR A 193 -15.32 2.36 0.45
C THR A 193 -14.84 2.62 1.88
N TYR A 194 -13.52 2.62 2.13
CA TYR A 194 -12.97 2.94 3.44
C TYR A 194 -12.94 4.44 3.75
N THR A 195 -12.79 5.28 2.74
CA THR A 195 -12.67 6.74 2.92
C THR A 195 -14.05 7.40 3.05
N LEU A 196 -15.05 6.94 2.29
CA LEU A 196 -16.38 7.51 2.30
C LEU A 196 -17.24 6.89 3.42
N LYS A 197 -17.40 7.63 4.51
CA LYS A 197 -18.34 7.25 5.59
C LYS A 197 -19.81 7.38 5.16
N ASP A 198 -20.13 8.41 4.36
CA ASP A 198 -21.46 8.69 3.83
C ASP A 198 -21.46 8.60 2.31
N TYR A 199 -22.44 7.88 1.75
CA TYR A 199 -22.63 7.76 0.30
C TYR A 199 -22.83 9.12 -0.41
N LYS A 200 -23.22 10.16 0.30
CA LYS A 200 -23.33 11.52 -0.24
C LYS A 200 -22.01 12.05 -0.81
N PHE A 201 -20.88 11.62 -0.27
CA PHE A 201 -19.56 12.05 -0.74
C PHE A 201 -19.12 11.40 -2.05
N ILE A 202 -19.81 10.35 -2.54
CA ILE A 202 -19.53 9.75 -3.84
C ILE A 202 -19.70 10.74 -5.00
N ILE A 203 -20.51 11.79 -4.81
CA ILE A 203 -20.70 12.87 -5.77
C ILE A 203 -19.38 13.58 -6.07
N PHE A 204 -18.54 13.82 -5.06
CA PHE A 204 -17.25 14.48 -5.26
C PHE A 204 -16.29 13.61 -6.07
N PHE A 205 -16.34 12.29 -5.88
CA PHE A 205 -15.57 11.37 -6.71
C PHE A 205 -16.04 11.40 -8.17
N LEU A 206 -17.35 11.38 -8.41
CA LEU A 206 -17.93 11.47 -9.76
C LEU A 206 -17.57 12.78 -10.44
N ILE A 207 -17.62 13.90 -9.73
CA ILE A 207 -17.19 15.21 -10.26
C ILE A 207 -15.71 15.16 -10.66
N GLY A 208 -14.83 14.61 -9.81
CA GLY A 208 -13.41 14.45 -10.13
C GLY A 208 -13.18 13.60 -11.38
N MET A 209 -13.92 12.49 -11.51
CA MET A 209 -13.87 11.61 -12.68
C MET A 209 -14.32 12.34 -13.96
N ILE A 210 -15.38 13.14 -13.90
CA ILE A 210 -15.87 13.96 -15.03
C ILE A 210 -14.82 15.01 -15.39
N CYS A 211 -14.20 15.68 -14.42
CA CYS A 211 -13.17 16.69 -14.66
C CYS A 211 -11.97 16.12 -15.44
N ILE A 212 -11.52 14.91 -15.06
CA ILE A 212 -10.40 14.27 -15.75
C ILE A 212 -10.81 13.76 -17.14
N THR A 213 -11.98 13.07 -17.23
CA THR A 213 -12.36 12.37 -18.45
C THR A 213 -12.89 13.29 -19.55
N PHE A 214 -13.69 14.29 -19.19
CA PHE A 214 -14.37 15.17 -20.17
C PHE A 214 -13.71 16.54 -20.30
N LEU A 215 -13.18 17.11 -19.21
CA LEU A 215 -12.52 18.42 -19.23
C LEU A 215 -11.02 18.32 -19.49
N ASN A 216 -10.46 17.10 -19.58
CA ASN A 216 -9.02 16.85 -19.76
C ASN A 216 -8.14 17.64 -18.77
N LEU A 217 -8.64 17.90 -17.56
CA LEU A 217 -7.86 18.53 -16.52
C LEU A 217 -6.75 17.59 -16.07
N ASN A 218 -5.56 18.12 -15.85
CA ASN A 218 -4.49 17.33 -15.26
C ASN A 218 -4.79 17.01 -13.80
N MET A 219 -4.14 15.99 -13.28
CA MET A 219 -4.37 15.47 -11.91
C MET A 219 -4.18 16.58 -10.84
N VAL A 220 -3.23 17.49 -11.04
CA VAL A 220 -2.94 18.59 -10.11
C VAL A 220 -4.08 19.60 -10.08
N ALA A 221 -4.57 20.01 -11.27
CA ALA A 221 -5.70 20.93 -11.37
C ALA A 221 -6.98 20.33 -10.75
N THR A 222 -7.23 19.02 -10.96
CA THR A 222 -8.36 18.33 -10.35
C THR A 222 -8.21 18.24 -8.83
N ALA A 223 -7.02 18.03 -8.29
CA ALA A 223 -6.77 18.03 -6.86
C ALA A 223 -7.01 19.42 -6.24
N VAL A 224 -6.55 20.49 -6.87
CA VAL A 224 -6.78 21.86 -6.40
C VAL A 224 -8.26 22.21 -6.41
N THR A 225 -8.98 21.93 -7.51
CA THR A 225 -10.42 22.19 -7.59
C THR A 225 -11.20 21.38 -6.56
N GLY A 226 -10.84 20.11 -6.35
CA GLY A 226 -11.44 19.25 -5.32
C GLY A 226 -11.21 19.80 -3.91
N THR A 227 -10.01 20.28 -3.62
CA THR A 227 -9.70 20.90 -2.32
C THR A 227 -10.51 22.18 -2.10
N CYS A 228 -10.64 23.04 -3.11
CA CYS A 228 -11.48 24.24 -3.03
C CYS A 228 -12.95 23.90 -2.74
N LEU A 229 -13.49 22.90 -3.42
CA LEU A 229 -14.87 22.45 -3.19
C LEU A 229 -15.04 21.87 -1.78
N ALA A 230 -14.08 21.09 -1.29
CA ALA A 230 -14.11 20.53 0.05
C ALA A 230 -14.08 21.62 1.13
N VAL A 231 -13.26 22.66 0.96
CA VAL A 231 -13.22 23.81 1.88
C VAL A 231 -14.54 24.57 1.87
N MET A 232 -15.09 24.86 0.68
CA MET A 232 -16.41 25.53 0.57
C MET A 232 -17.53 24.70 1.26
N TYR A 233 -17.55 23.40 1.04
CA TYR A 233 -18.52 22.53 1.68
C TYR A 233 -18.36 22.53 3.21
N TYR A 234 -17.14 22.46 3.70
CA TYR A 234 -16.83 22.52 5.13
C TYR A 234 -17.30 23.85 5.75
N MET A 235 -16.98 24.98 5.11
CA MET A 235 -17.40 26.31 5.59
C MET A 235 -18.91 26.44 5.63
N TYR A 236 -19.60 25.96 4.59
CA TYR A 236 -21.06 25.97 4.54
C TYR A 236 -21.69 25.13 5.66
N THR A 237 -21.18 23.92 5.88
CA THR A 237 -21.69 23.01 6.92
C THR A 237 -21.41 23.54 8.33
N ALA A 238 -20.23 24.10 8.56
CA ALA A 238 -19.86 24.71 9.83
C ALA A 238 -20.75 25.91 10.18
N ASN A 239 -21.04 26.77 9.19
CA ASN A 239 -21.92 27.94 9.39
C ASN A 239 -23.37 27.51 9.68
N ASN A 240 -23.85 26.48 9.00
CA ASN A 240 -25.22 25.97 9.22
C ASN A 240 -25.38 25.33 10.60
N ASN A 241 -24.36 24.62 11.09
CA ASN A 241 -24.37 24.05 12.44
C ASN A 241 -24.38 25.14 13.53
N ASN A 242 -23.63 26.23 13.33
CA ASN A 242 -23.64 27.35 14.27
C ASN A 242 -25.01 28.04 14.30
N ASN A 243 -25.65 28.25 13.15
CA ASN A 243 -27.00 28.85 13.10
C ASN A 243 -28.03 27.99 13.80
N ASN A 244 -28.01 26.66 13.60
CA ASN A 244 -28.93 25.74 14.27
C ASN A 244 -28.72 25.69 15.81
N GLN A 245 -27.49 25.85 16.28
CA GLN A 245 -27.21 25.95 17.73
C GLN A 245 -27.75 27.26 18.33
N VAL A 246 -27.58 28.38 17.61
CA VAL A 246 -28.11 29.68 18.06
C VAL A 246 -29.64 29.64 18.09
N GLU A 247 -30.28 29.05 17.09
CA GLU A 247 -31.73 28.92 17.01
C GLU A 247 -32.28 28.03 18.13
N SER A 248 -31.61 26.92 18.45
CA SER A 248 -32.02 26.05 19.57
C SER A 248 -31.83 26.70 20.94
N ILE A 249 -30.80 27.54 21.12
CA ILE A 249 -30.61 28.32 22.37
C ILE A 249 -31.69 29.35 22.51
N ASN A 250 -32.05 30.08 21.44
CA ASN A 250 -33.10 31.09 21.49
C ASN A 250 -34.47 30.48 21.79
N GLN A 251 -34.80 29.32 21.22
CA GLN A 251 -36.07 28.61 21.52
C GLN A 251 -36.12 28.18 22.99
N ASN A 252 -35.03 27.67 23.56
CA ASN A 252 -35.00 27.31 24.98
C ASN A 252 -35.15 28.53 25.91
N ILE A 253 -34.65 29.71 25.53
CA ILE A 253 -34.81 30.95 26.30
C ILE A 253 -36.27 31.45 26.23
N GLU A 254 -36.89 31.38 25.05
CA GLU A 254 -38.32 31.77 24.90
C GLU A 254 -39.23 30.84 25.69
N GLU A 255 -39.01 29.52 25.73
CA GLU A 255 -39.75 28.57 26.55
C GLU A 255 -39.58 28.81 28.07
N GLU A 256 -38.40 29.21 28.53
CA GLU A 256 -38.16 29.55 29.94
C GLU A 256 -38.85 30.86 30.35
N ASP A 257 -38.94 31.85 29.45
CA ASP A 257 -39.61 33.11 29.71
C ASP A 257 -41.14 32.95 29.71
N GLU A 258 -41.72 32.02 28.94
CA GLU A 258 -43.15 31.71 28.96
C GLU A 258 -43.62 30.95 30.23
N LEU A 259 -42.69 30.32 30.94
CA LEU A 259 -42.98 29.54 32.16
C LEU A 259 -42.87 30.36 33.45
N GLN A 260 -42.47 31.63 33.38
CA GLN A 260 -42.42 32.58 34.51
C GLN A 260 -43.60 33.51 34.51
#